data_70a6fa344473c548c6e3c0d71b72f9e6
#
_entry.id   70a6fa344473c548c6e3c0d71b72f9e6
#
_cell.length_a   1.000
_cell.length_b   1.000
_cell.length_c   1.000
_cell.angle_alpha   90.00
_cell.angle_beta   90.00
_cell.angle_gamma   90.00
#
_symmetry.space_group_name_H-M   'P 1'
#
loop_
_entity.id
_entity.type
_entity.pdbx_description
1 polymer ?
#
loop_
_entity_poly.entity_id
_entity_poly.type
_entity_poly.pdbx_seq_one_letter_code
_entity_poly.pdbx_strand_id
1 'polypeptide(L)'
;MTPPPAANPTTAPGSVPQAPIRLLIADDQALVRGALATLLDLEDDLEVVAQVGSGNEVVAAVRAHDVDVALLDIDMPGKDGLTTTAELSAANLGCRVLIVTTFGRPGYLSRAMEAGASGFLVKDTPPEELAEAIRRIHAGGRVIDPTLAQELVILGPDPLSAREK
;
A
#
# COMPACT_ATOMS: atom_id res chain seq x y z
N MET A 1 -17.69 -28.37 41.40
CA MET A 1 -17.31 -28.41 40.19
C MET A 1 -17.21 -27.10 39.55
N THR A 2 -16.20 -26.83 39.03
CA THR A 2 -15.90 -25.58 38.49
C THR A 2 -16.20 -25.52 37.08
N PRO A 3 -16.85 -24.58 36.65
CA PRO A 3 -17.08 -24.45 35.26
C PRO A 3 -15.79 -24.12 34.65
N PRO A 4 -15.63 -24.52 33.53
CA PRO A 4 -14.48 -24.16 32.78
C PRO A 4 -14.49 -22.70 32.68
N PRO A 5 -13.43 -22.15 32.72
CA PRO A 5 -13.27 -20.79 32.48
C PRO A 5 -13.85 -20.52 31.18
N ALA A 6 -14.82 -19.81 31.26
CA ALA A 6 -15.40 -19.37 30.12
C ALA A 6 -14.35 -19.15 29.15
N ALA A 7 -14.38 -19.96 28.29
CA ALA A 7 -13.54 -19.80 27.24
C ALA A 7 -13.49 -18.38 26.95
N ASN A 8 -12.76 -17.71 27.28
CA ASN A 8 -12.49 -16.47 26.84
C ASN A 8 -13.45 -15.92 25.87
N PRO A 9 -14.50 -15.53 26.28
CA PRO A 9 -15.50 -15.06 25.40
C PRO A 9 -15.08 -13.85 24.62
N THR A 10 -14.06 -13.24 25.04
CA THR A 10 -13.63 -12.09 24.30
C THR A 10 -13.06 -12.49 22.98
N THR A 11 -12.78 -13.74 22.81
CA THR A 11 -12.25 -14.16 21.56
C THR A 11 -13.39 -14.59 20.72
N ALA A 12 -13.99 -13.68 20.10
CA ALA A 12 -15.03 -14.03 19.19
C ALA A 12 -14.47 -14.84 18.06
N PRO A 13 -15.31 -15.56 17.40
CA PRO A 13 -14.86 -16.30 16.25
C PRO A 13 -14.23 -15.33 15.27
N GLY A 14 -13.10 -15.62 14.82
CA GLY A 14 -12.43 -14.74 13.90
C GLY A 14 -11.58 -13.70 14.57
N SER A 15 -11.62 -13.61 15.87
CA SER A 15 -10.76 -12.65 16.53
C SER A 15 -9.53 -13.34 17.07
N VAL A 16 -9.10 -14.37 16.42
CA VAL A 16 -7.81 -14.95 16.70
C VAL A 16 -6.78 -13.88 16.49
N PRO A 17 -5.83 -13.73 17.37
CA PRO A 17 -4.78 -12.76 17.17
C PRO A 17 -4.11 -13.04 15.84
N GLN A 18 -4.11 -12.06 14.99
CA GLN A 18 -3.50 -12.21 13.69
C GLN A 18 -2.14 -11.55 13.69
N ALA A 19 -1.26 -12.06 12.88
CA ALA A 19 0.03 -11.45 12.72
C ALA A 19 -0.18 -10.04 12.17
N PRO A 20 0.64 -9.09 12.56
CA PRO A 20 0.52 -7.74 12.02
C PRO A 20 0.74 -7.74 10.51
N ILE A 21 0.13 -6.78 9.85
CA ILE A 21 0.40 -6.55 8.44
C ILE A 21 1.82 -6.02 8.32
N ARG A 22 2.63 -6.67 7.53
CA ARG A 22 4.04 -6.32 7.40
C ARG A 22 4.22 -5.32 6.27
N LEU A 23 4.81 -4.18 6.62
CA LEU A 23 4.91 -3.04 5.70
C LEU A 23 6.34 -2.72 5.31
N LEU A 24 6.48 -2.29 4.07
CA LEU A 24 7.72 -1.68 3.60
C LEU A 24 7.39 -0.25 3.18
N ILE A 25 8.25 0.69 3.48
CA ILE A 25 8.09 2.07 3.05
C ILE A 25 9.28 2.44 2.18
N ALA A 26 9.00 2.84 0.94
CA ALA A 26 10.03 3.27 0.00
C ALA A 26 9.82 4.73 -0.35
N ASP A 27 10.76 5.57 0.02
CA ASP A 27 10.68 7.01 -0.21
C ASP A 27 12.11 7.54 -0.06
N ASP A 28 12.55 8.34 -1.01
CA ASP A 28 13.91 8.85 -0.95
C ASP A 28 14.08 10.00 0.04
N GLN A 29 12.98 10.54 0.56
CA GLN A 29 13.05 11.57 1.58
C GLN A 29 13.08 10.90 2.95
N ALA A 30 14.26 10.86 3.55
CA ALA A 30 14.45 10.13 4.81
C ALA A 30 13.53 10.62 5.92
N LEU A 31 13.29 11.92 5.99
CA LEU A 31 12.44 12.47 7.04
C LEU A 31 11.00 12.01 6.88
N VAL A 32 10.48 12.05 5.66
CA VAL A 32 9.12 11.60 5.37
C VAL A 32 9.00 10.11 5.65
N ARG A 33 9.96 9.35 5.17
CA ARG A 33 9.97 7.90 5.35
C ARG A 33 9.97 7.53 6.82
N GLY A 34 10.83 8.17 7.61
CA GLY A 34 10.91 7.90 9.04
C GLY A 34 9.65 8.30 9.79
N ALA A 35 9.07 9.44 9.42
CA ALA A 35 7.85 9.88 10.06
C ALA A 35 6.69 8.93 9.78
N LEU A 36 6.54 8.49 8.52
CA LEU A 36 5.51 7.53 8.18
C LEU A 36 5.71 6.22 8.94
N ALA A 37 6.95 5.76 9.00
CA ALA A 37 7.24 4.51 9.68
C ALA A 37 6.85 4.59 11.15
N THR A 38 7.18 5.69 11.80
CA THR A 38 6.87 5.86 13.21
C THR A 38 5.36 5.89 13.43
N LEU A 39 4.66 6.65 12.61
CA LEU A 39 3.21 6.80 12.78
C LEU A 39 2.47 5.51 12.51
N LEU A 40 2.85 4.80 11.45
CA LEU A 40 2.17 3.55 11.12
C LEU A 40 2.49 2.45 12.13
N ASP A 41 3.70 2.47 12.66
CA ASP A 41 4.10 1.46 13.63
C ASP A 41 3.37 1.62 14.98
N LEU A 42 2.71 2.75 15.20
CA LEU A 42 1.89 2.93 16.39
C LEU A 42 0.60 2.12 16.35
N GLU A 43 0.18 1.69 15.15
CA GLU A 43 -1.01 0.86 15.04
C GLU A 43 -0.69 -0.57 15.44
N ASP A 44 -1.53 -1.15 16.27
CA ASP A 44 -1.26 -2.48 16.81
C ASP A 44 -1.20 -3.57 15.74
N ASP A 45 -1.93 -3.39 14.66
CA ASP A 45 -2.02 -4.39 13.61
C ASP A 45 -1.10 -4.13 12.42
N LEU A 46 -0.22 -3.14 12.53
CA LEU A 46 0.73 -2.81 11.46
C LEU A 46 2.16 -2.90 12.00
N GLU A 47 3.05 -3.38 11.17
CA GLU A 47 4.45 -3.46 11.56
C GLU A 47 5.32 -3.04 10.37
N VAL A 48 6.11 -1.99 10.54
CA VAL A 48 7.03 -1.55 9.50
C VAL A 48 8.29 -2.39 9.60
N VAL A 49 8.49 -3.29 8.65
CA VAL A 49 9.61 -4.23 8.70
C VAL A 49 10.79 -3.80 7.84
N ALA A 50 10.58 -2.84 6.94
CA ALA A 50 11.67 -2.39 6.07
C ALA A 50 11.42 -0.97 5.61
N GLN A 51 12.51 -0.23 5.46
CA GLN A 51 12.49 1.13 4.92
C GLN A 51 13.61 1.21 3.90
N VAL A 52 13.30 1.69 2.69
CA VAL A 52 14.33 1.81 1.66
C VAL A 52 14.21 3.18 1.00
N GLY A 53 15.30 3.65 0.42
CA GLY A 53 15.36 4.98 -0.19
C GLY A 53 15.32 4.98 -1.69
N SER A 54 15.25 3.83 -2.34
CA SER A 54 15.20 3.77 -3.80
C SER A 54 14.40 2.58 -4.25
N GLY A 55 13.88 2.68 -5.48
CA GLY A 55 13.13 1.57 -6.05
C GLY A 55 13.98 0.34 -6.31
N ASN A 56 15.29 0.51 -6.45
CA ASN A 56 16.17 -0.62 -6.70
C ASN A 56 16.24 -1.60 -5.53
N GLU A 57 15.91 -1.14 -4.33
CA GLU A 57 16.02 -1.97 -3.13
C GLU A 57 14.72 -2.67 -2.77
N VAL A 58 13.63 -2.34 -3.45
CA VAL A 58 12.30 -2.77 -3.00
C VAL A 58 12.09 -4.28 -3.13
N VAL A 59 12.36 -4.83 -4.31
CA VAL A 59 12.07 -6.25 -4.53
C VAL A 59 12.85 -7.13 -3.57
N ALA A 60 14.14 -6.82 -3.38
CA ALA A 60 14.97 -7.59 -2.46
C ALA A 60 14.46 -7.49 -1.03
N ALA A 61 14.02 -6.30 -0.62
CA ALA A 61 13.52 -6.10 0.73
C ALA A 61 12.19 -6.84 0.93
N VAL A 62 11.32 -6.85 -0.09
CA VAL A 62 10.07 -7.58 0.00
C VAL A 62 10.33 -9.06 0.20
N ARG A 63 11.29 -9.61 -0.53
CA ARG A 63 11.65 -11.02 -0.38
C ARG A 63 12.25 -11.32 0.98
N ALA A 64 13.13 -10.42 1.45
CA ALA A 64 13.85 -10.66 2.69
C ALA A 64 12.95 -10.58 3.91
N HIS A 65 11.90 -9.76 3.85
CA HIS A 65 11.09 -9.46 5.02
C HIS A 65 9.64 -9.92 4.91
N ASP A 66 9.28 -10.65 3.87
CA ASP A 66 7.90 -11.13 3.69
C ASP A 66 6.90 -9.99 3.83
N VAL A 67 7.05 -8.97 3.03
CA VAL A 67 6.22 -7.78 3.11
C VAL A 67 4.83 -8.06 2.53
N ASP A 68 3.80 -7.64 3.26
CA ASP A 68 2.42 -7.78 2.81
C ASP A 68 1.97 -6.59 1.97
N VAL A 69 2.33 -5.38 2.37
CA VAL A 69 1.95 -4.16 1.65
C VAL A 69 3.16 -3.24 1.58
N ALA A 70 3.48 -2.79 0.38
CA ALA A 70 4.57 -1.86 0.15
C ALA A 70 4.00 -0.50 -0.16
N LEU A 71 4.44 0.52 0.58
CA LEU A 71 4.08 1.90 0.32
C LEU A 71 5.22 2.50 -0.52
N LEU A 72 4.91 2.89 -1.74
CA LEU A 72 5.94 3.35 -2.67
C LEU A 72 5.66 4.78 -3.12
N ASP A 73 6.68 5.62 -3.04
CA ASP A 73 6.63 6.92 -3.68
C ASP A 73 6.90 6.73 -5.17
N ILE A 74 6.30 7.55 -6.01
CA ILE A 74 6.55 7.47 -7.44
C ILE A 74 7.95 7.99 -7.76
N ASP A 75 8.30 9.13 -7.18
CA ASP A 75 9.57 9.80 -7.53
C ASP A 75 10.69 9.30 -6.64
N MET A 76 11.40 8.29 -7.11
CA MET A 76 12.54 7.73 -6.39
C MET A 76 13.72 7.59 -7.34
N PRO A 77 14.94 7.71 -6.83
CA PRO A 77 16.11 7.50 -7.69
C PRO A 77 16.19 6.04 -8.10
N GLY A 78 16.83 5.80 -9.21
CA GLY A 78 16.94 4.47 -9.78
C GLY A 78 15.66 4.10 -10.45
N LYS A 79 14.88 3.23 -9.84
CA LYS A 79 13.59 2.84 -10.37
C LYS A 79 12.50 3.63 -9.67
N ASP A 80 11.60 4.20 -10.43
CA ASP A 80 10.49 4.94 -9.85
C ASP A 80 9.43 3.96 -9.32
N GLY A 81 8.42 4.51 -8.67
CA GLY A 81 7.39 3.69 -8.05
C GLY A 81 6.56 2.89 -9.04
N LEU A 82 6.36 3.42 -10.24
CA LEU A 82 5.56 2.71 -11.26
C LEU A 82 6.31 1.48 -11.77
N THR A 83 7.59 1.67 -12.09
CA THR A 83 8.42 0.56 -12.54
C THR A 83 8.55 -0.50 -11.47
N THR A 84 8.74 -0.06 -10.22
CA THR A 84 8.87 -0.97 -9.08
C THR A 84 7.58 -1.76 -8.87
N THR A 85 6.43 -1.10 -9.01
CA THR A 85 5.14 -1.77 -8.88
C THR A 85 5.01 -2.88 -9.91
N ALA A 86 5.38 -2.59 -11.16
CA ALA A 86 5.31 -3.58 -12.22
C ALA A 86 6.23 -4.77 -11.92
N GLU A 87 7.42 -4.49 -11.38
CA GLU A 87 8.34 -5.57 -11.02
C GLU A 87 7.80 -6.45 -9.90
N LEU A 88 7.19 -5.85 -8.89
CA LEU A 88 6.61 -6.61 -7.81
C LEU A 88 5.46 -7.49 -8.30
N SER A 89 4.64 -6.96 -9.20
CA SER A 89 3.57 -7.73 -9.79
C SER A 89 4.11 -8.92 -10.58
N ALA A 90 5.15 -8.67 -11.38
CA ALA A 90 5.74 -9.72 -12.20
C ALA A 90 6.42 -10.79 -11.36
N ALA A 91 6.98 -10.39 -10.21
CA ALA A 91 7.65 -11.33 -9.32
C ALA A 91 6.68 -12.22 -8.55
N ASN A 92 5.41 -11.83 -8.51
CA ASN A 92 4.35 -12.62 -7.89
C ASN A 92 4.69 -13.00 -6.45
N LEU A 93 5.08 -12.00 -5.67
CA LEU A 93 5.51 -12.22 -4.29
C LEU A 93 4.38 -12.10 -3.27
N GLY A 94 3.16 -11.86 -3.74
CA GLY A 94 2.03 -11.70 -2.83
C GLY A 94 2.01 -10.35 -2.13
N CYS A 95 2.90 -9.46 -2.49
CA CYS A 95 2.96 -8.14 -1.88
C CYS A 95 2.06 -7.18 -2.66
N ARG A 96 1.21 -6.47 -1.96
CA ARG A 96 0.35 -5.48 -2.58
C ARG A 96 1.00 -4.11 -2.49
N VAL A 97 0.65 -3.24 -3.41
CA VAL A 97 1.32 -1.94 -3.52
C VAL A 97 0.33 -0.81 -3.31
N LEU A 98 0.70 0.12 -2.44
CA LEU A 98 0.01 1.38 -2.25
C LEU A 98 0.97 2.48 -2.67
N ILE A 99 0.62 3.21 -3.73
CA ILE A 99 1.41 4.34 -4.16
C ILE A 99 1.04 5.53 -3.29
N VAL A 100 2.03 6.20 -2.72
CA VAL A 100 1.82 7.39 -1.91
C VAL A 100 2.71 8.49 -2.50
N THR A 101 2.11 9.52 -3.05
CA THR A 101 2.86 10.52 -3.77
C THR A 101 2.45 11.93 -3.38
N THR A 102 3.33 12.89 -3.63
CA THR A 102 3.04 14.29 -3.33
C THR A 102 1.97 14.84 -4.28
N PHE A 103 2.07 14.50 -5.55
CA PHE A 103 1.12 14.99 -6.55
C PHE A 103 0.68 13.86 -7.45
N GLY A 104 -0.61 13.86 -7.78
CA GLY A 104 -1.10 12.96 -8.80
C GLY A 104 -0.96 13.64 -10.14
N ARG A 105 0.05 13.29 -10.90
CA ARG A 105 0.20 13.83 -12.25
C ARG A 105 -0.77 13.14 -13.17
N PRO A 106 -1.23 13.86 -14.21
CA PRO A 106 -2.13 13.23 -15.18
C PRO A 106 -1.55 11.93 -15.73
N GLY A 107 -2.36 10.92 -15.76
CA GLY A 107 -1.95 9.63 -16.29
C GLY A 107 -1.24 8.71 -15.32
N TYR A 108 -0.73 9.22 -14.20
CA TYR A 108 -0.02 8.39 -13.25
C TYR A 108 -0.93 7.37 -12.58
N LEU A 109 -2.15 7.78 -12.24
CA LEU A 109 -3.10 6.86 -11.62
C LEU A 109 -3.39 5.66 -12.53
N SER A 110 -3.70 5.92 -13.81
CA SER A 110 -3.96 4.84 -14.75
C SER A 110 -2.76 3.92 -14.88
N ARG A 111 -1.58 4.51 -15.00
CA ARG A 111 -0.35 3.72 -15.15
C ARG A 111 -0.08 2.88 -13.91
N ALA A 112 -0.34 3.44 -12.73
CA ALA A 112 -0.14 2.70 -11.49
C ALA A 112 -1.07 1.50 -11.41
N MET A 113 -2.33 1.69 -11.78
CA MET A 113 -3.29 0.60 -11.74
C MET A 113 -2.94 -0.47 -12.77
N GLU A 114 -2.49 -0.05 -13.95
CA GLU A 114 -2.04 -1.00 -14.98
C GLU A 114 -0.83 -1.79 -14.51
N ALA A 115 0.03 -1.15 -13.74
CA ALA A 115 1.23 -1.82 -13.22
C ALA A 115 0.89 -2.79 -12.09
N GLY A 116 -0.32 -2.74 -11.57
CA GLY A 116 -0.75 -3.68 -10.54
C GLY A 116 -0.90 -3.08 -9.16
N ALA A 117 -0.89 -1.75 -9.03
CA ALA A 117 -1.07 -1.13 -7.72
C ALA A 117 -2.47 -1.40 -7.18
N SER A 118 -2.57 -1.60 -5.88
CA SER A 118 -3.85 -1.77 -5.21
C SER A 118 -4.38 -0.46 -4.65
N GLY A 119 -3.54 0.56 -4.54
CA GLY A 119 -4.00 1.85 -4.04
C GLY A 119 -3.14 2.99 -4.52
N PHE A 120 -3.71 4.19 -4.42
CA PHE A 120 -3.03 5.41 -4.85
C PHE A 120 -3.54 6.56 -4.00
N LEU A 121 -2.69 7.08 -3.13
CA LEU A 121 -3.03 8.17 -2.22
C LEU A 121 -2.00 9.26 -2.28
N VAL A 122 -2.36 10.43 -1.76
CA VAL A 122 -1.41 11.55 -1.69
C VAL A 122 -0.74 11.54 -0.32
N LYS A 123 0.44 12.16 -0.25
CA LYS A 123 1.27 12.12 0.96
C LYS A 123 0.68 12.89 2.13
N ASP A 124 -0.23 13.82 1.89
CA ASP A 124 -0.86 14.54 3.00
C ASP A 124 -2.11 13.82 3.51
N THR A 125 -2.34 12.58 3.07
CA THR A 125 -3.40 11.77 3.66
C THR A 125 -3.08 11.58 5.14
N PRO A 126 -4.06 11.81 6.03
CA PRO A 126 -3.81 11.62 7.46
C PRO A 126 -3.38 10.20 7.78
N PRO A 127 -2.51 10.01 8.78
CA PRO A 127 -2.03 8.66 9.10
C PRO A 127 -3.14 7.66 9.41
N GLU A 128 -4.22 8.10 10.03
CA GLU A 128 -5.34 7.21 10.33
C GLU A 128 -6.00 6.69 9.05
N GLU A 129 -6.14 7.55 8.05
CA GLU A 129 -6.73 7.14 6.79
C GLU A 129 -5.77 6.25 6.02
N LEU A 130 -4.49 6.54 6.14
CA LEU A 130 -3.48 5.72 5.50
C LEU A 130 -3.50 4.31 6.07
N ALA A 131 -3.60 4.19 7.41
CA ALA A 131 -3.69 2.89 8.05
C ALA A 131 -4.93 2.12 7.60
N GLU A 132 -6.07 2.82 7.50
CA GLU A 132 -7.29 2.18 7.01
C GLU A 132 -7.14 1.69 5.58
N ALA A 133 -6.48 2.49 4.75
CA ALA A 133 -6.25 2.10 3.36
C ALA A 133 -5.40 0.82 3.30
N ILE A 134 -4.38 0.75 4.14
CA ILE A 134 -3.52 -0.42 4.19
C ILE A 134 -4.32 -1.66 4.58
N ARG A 135 -5.19 -1.53 5.58
CA ARG A 135 -6.03 -2.64 6.01
C ARG A 135 -6.95 -3.11 4.89
N ARG A 136 -7.54 -2.16 4.18
CA ARG A 136 -8.45 -2.49 3.08
C ARG A 136 -7.71 -3.18 1.95
N ILE A 137 -6.52 -2.68 1.63
CA ILE A 137 -5.70 -3.29 0.57
C ILE A 137 -5.28 -4.70 0.97
N HIS A 138 -4.89 -4.88 2.22
CA HIS A 138 -4.49 -6.20 2.71
C HIS A 138 -5.66 -7.18 2.64
N ALA A 139 -6.88 -6.70 2.80
CA ALA A 139 -8.08 -7.55 2.71
C ALA A 139 -8.50 -7.81 1.26
N GLY A 140 -7.80 -7.27 0.29
CA GLY A 140 -8.10 -7.52 -1.11
C GLY A 140 -8.79 -6.39 -1.82
N GLY A 141 -9.03 -5.27 -1.15
CA GLY A 141 -9.71 -4.14 -1.76
C GLY A 141 -8.76 -3.20 -2.48
N ARG A 142 -9.33 -2.16 -3.06
CA ARG A 142 -8.59 -1.11 -3.70
C ARG A 142 -8.95 0.22 -3.06
N VAL A 143 -7.97 1.12 -3.00
CA VAL A 143 -8.17 2.43 -2.41
C VAL A 143 -7.58 3.48 -3.32
N ILE A 144 -8.39 4.43 -3.76
CA ILE A 144 -7.93 5.52 -4.61
C ILE A 144 -8.37 6.81 -3.98
N ASP A 145 -7.45 7.77 -3.89
CA ASP A 145 -7.77 9.09 -3.38
C ASP A 145 -8.93 9.67 -4.19
N PRO A 146 -9.99 10.16 -3.54
CA PRO A 146 -11.16 10.65 -4.27
C PRO A 146 -10.82 11.78 -5.24
N THR A 147 -9.89 12.64 -4.88
CA THR A 147 -9.49 13.73 -5.77
C THR A 147 -8.84 13.19 -7.02
N LEU A 148 -8.01 12.18 -6.86
CA LEU A 148 -7.32 11.57 -7.99
C LEU A 148 -8.24 10.68 -8.82
N ALA A 149 -9.22 10.08 -8.17
CA ALA A 149 -10.17 9.24 -8.90
C ALA A 149 -10.94 10.04 -9.95
N GLN A 150 -11.14 11.33 -9.73
CA GLN A 150 -11.82 12.16 -10.70
C GLN A 150 -11.07 12.22 -12.02
N GLU A 151 -9.76 12.07 -11.98
CA GLU A 151 -8.98 12.10 -13.21
C GLU A 151 -9.32 10.94 -14.14
N LEU A 152 -9.62 9.79 -13.57
CA LEU A 152 -10.03 8.65 -14.40
C LEU A 152 -11.34 8.93 -15.12
N VAL A 153 -12.26 9.61 -14.48
CA VAL A 153 -13.53 9.94 -15.07
C VAL A 153 -13.34 10.98 -16.17
N ILE A 154 -12.56 12.00 -15.90
CA ILE A 154 -12.34 13.09 -16.84
C ILE A 154 -11.59 12.64 -18.08
N LEU A 155 -10.52 11.89 -17.87
CA LEU A 155 -9.71 11.41 -18.98
C LEU A 155 -10.41 10.33 -19.75
N GLY A 156 -11.40 9.74 -19.15
CA GLY A 156 -12.18 8.73 -19.78
C GLY A 156 -11.38 7.49 -20.00
N PRO A 157 -12.01 6.54 -20.29
CA PRO A 157 -11.33 5.35 -20.75
C PRO A 157 -11.18 5.45 -22.23
N ASP A 158 -11.75 6.09 -22.13
CA ASP A 158 -11.90 6.05 -22.82
C ASP A 158 -12.13 5.88 -23.50
N PRO A 159 -12.10 6.36 -24.08
CA PRO A 159 -12.64 6.16 -24.61
C PRO A 159 -12.44 5.41 -25.17
N LEU A 160 -12.22 5.21 -24.88
CA LEU A 160 -12.05 4.45 -25.20
C LEU A 160 -12.29 3.84 -25.47
N SER A 161 -12.48 3.96 -25.32
CA SER A 161 -12.80 3.32 -25.41
C SER A 161 -13.19 3.02 -25.82
N ALA A 162 -13.53 3.30 -26.02
CA ALA A 162 -13.96 2.92 -26.35
C ALA A 162 -13.99 2.59 -27.17
N ARG A 163 -13.86 2.72 -27.34
CA ARG A 163 -13.82 2.28 -27.89
C ARG A 163 -13.87 1.75 -28.49
N GLU A 164 -13.92 1.95 -28.33
CA GLU A 164 -13.93 1.45 -28.68
C GLU A 164 -14.00 1.07 -29.24
N LYS A 165 -14.09 1.22 -29.47
CA LYS A 165 -14.30 0.77 -29.70
C LYS A 165 -14.36 0.32 -29.95
#